data_8a78bd8ef839b3c6724006ca77aeaa13
#
_entry.id   8a78bd8ef839b3c6724006ca77aeaa13
#
_cell.length_a   1.000
_cell.length_b   1.000
_cell.length_c   1.000
_cell.angle_alpha   90.00
_cell.angle_beta   90.00
_cell.angle_gamma   90.00
#
_symmetry.space_group_name_H-M   'P 1'
#
loop_
_entity.id
_entity.type
_entity.pdbx_description
1 polymer ?
#
loop_
_entity_poly.entity_id
_entity_poly.type
_entity_poly.pdbx_seq_one_letter_code
_entity_poly.pdbx_strand_id
1 'polypeptide(L)'
;MANDSSPKSHPITDKATLVEYLEAGCKPARDWRIGTEHEKFAYDLKTLRPLTYDGEPGVRQMLDALTRFGWTPVLENGNVIALSKPDRSSISLEPAGQLELSG
;
A
#
# COMPACT_ATOMS: atom_id res chain seq x y z
N MET A 1 24.66 8.20 10.85
CA MET A 1 24.78 6.94 10.10
C MET A 1 23.37 6.40 9.93
N ALA A 2 22.83 6.46 8.72
CA ALA A 2 21.53 5.87 8.42
C ALA A 2 21.68 4.35 8.49
N ASN A 3 20.94 3.70 9.38
CA ASN A 3 20.80 2.26 9.38
C ASN A 3 20.01 1.89 8.11
N ASP A 4 20.72 1.41 7.10
CA ASP A 4 20.10 0.79 5.93
C ASP A 4 19.46 -0.53 6.38
N SER A 5 18.19 -0.44 6.75
CA SER A 5 17.36 -1.58 7.12
C SER A 5 16.61 -2.17 5.92
N SER A 6 17.07 -1.87 4.70
CA SER A 6 16.56 -2.52 3.50
C SER A 6 16.74 -4.03 3.65
N PRO A 7 15.70 -4.84 3.46
CA PRO A 7 15.83 -6.30 3.52
C PRO A 7 16.90 -6.70 2.50
N LYS A 8 17.95 -7.38 2.97
CA LYS A 8 19.00 -7.88 2.09
C LYS A 8 18.35 -8.83 1.10
N SER A 9 18.25 -8.39 -0.15
CA SER A 9 17.78 -9.26 -1.22
C SER A 9 18.81 -10.36 -1.45
N HIS A 10 18.41 -11.60 -1.26
CA HIS A 10 19.23 -12.74 -1.63
C HIS A 10 18.98 -13.05 -3.10
N PRO A 11 20.01 -13.14 -3.95
CA PRO A 11 19.85 -13.51 -5.34
C PRO A 11 19.20 -14.90 -5.46
N ILE A 12 18.20 -15.03 -6.31
CA ILE A 12 17.62 -16.31 -6.66
C ILE A 12 18.50 -16.95 -7.73
N THR A 13 19.10 -18.09 -7.42
CA THR A 13 20.11 -18.73 -8.27
C THR A 13 19.61 -19.98 -9.00
N ASP A 14 18.43 -20.48 -8.66
CA ASP A 14 17.86 -21.65 -9.29
C ASP A 14 16.34 -21.57 -9.44
N LYS A 15 15.80 -22.36 -10.34
CA LYS A 15 14.37 -22.41 -10.65
C LYS A 15 13.55 -23.04 -9.52
N ALA A 16 14.13 -23.98 -8.76
CA ALA A 16 13.41 -24.66 -7.69
C ALA A 16 12.98 -23.67 -6.61
N THR A 17 13.84 -22.71 -6.23
CA THR A 17 13.52 -21.65 -5.28
C THR A 17 12.31 -20.83 -5.71
N LEU A 18 12.15 -20.54 -7.02
CA LEU A 18 10.97 -19.81 -7.51
C LEU A 18 9.69 -20.66 -7.40
N VAL A 19 9.78 -21.94 -7.75
CA VAL A 19 8.64 -22.86 -7.63
C VAL A 19 8.21 -23.01 -6.19
N GLU A 20 9.15 -23.27 -5.29
CA GLU A 20 8.89 -23.40 -3.84
C GLU A 20 8.25 -22.15 -3.26
N TYR A 21 8.68 -20.96 -3.67
CA TYR A 21 8.09 -19.70 -3.22
C TYR A 21 6.61 -19.60 -3.62
N LEU A 22 6.26 -19.96 -4.85
CA LEU A 22 4.87 -19.95 -5.31
C LEU A 22 4.05 -21.05 -4.63
N GLU A 23 4.58 -22.26 -4.50
CA GLU A 23 3.90 -23.37 -3.83
C GLU A 23 3.64 -23.10 -2.36
N ALA A 24 4.56 -22.42 -1.68
CA ALA A 24 4.38 -22.00 -0.27
C ALA A 24 3.18 -21.05 -0.07
N GLY A 25 2.73 -20.37 -1.11
CA GLY A 25 1.52 -19.55 -1.09
C GLY A 25 0.22 -20.36 -1.21
N CYS A 26 0.29 -21.62 -1.60
CA CYS A 26 -0.88 -22.48 -1.74
C CYS A 26 -1.48 -22.83 -0.37
N LYS A 27 -2.78 -22.69 -0.25
CA LYS A 27 -3.53 -22.96 0.99
C LYS A 27 -4.60 -24.01 0.75
N PRO A 28 -4.87 -24.89 1.72
CA PRO A 28 -6.01 -25.78 1.64
C PRO A 28 -7.33 -24.99 1.58
N ALA A 29 -8.34 -25.54 0.94
CA ALA A 29 -9.61 -24.85 0.70
C ALA A 29 -10.27 -24.28 1.96
N ARG A 30 -10.09 -24.94 3.11
CA ARG A 30 -10.60 -24.46 4.41
C ARG A 30 -9.99 -23.11 4.86
N ASP A 31 -8.81 -22.76 4.33
CA ASP A 31 -8.07 -21.56 4.69
C ASP A 31 -8.19 -20.46 3.63
N TRP A 32 -8.97 -20.70 2.58
CA TRP A 32 -9.20 -19.70 1.54
C TRP A 32 -9.97 -18.51 2.12
N ARG A 33 -9.57 -17.33 1.67
CA ARG A 33 -10.23 -16.07 1.97
C ARG A 33 -10.43 -15.30 0.69
N ILE A 34 -11.42 -14.44 0.67
CA ILE A 34 -11.65 -13.48 -0.41
C ILE A 34 -10.89 -12.21 -0.01
N GLY A 35 -9.99 -11.75 -0.87
CA GLY A 35 -9.40 -10.43 -0.78
C GLY A 35 -10.43 -9.38 -1.20
N THR A 36 -10.46 -8.25 -0.50
CA THR A 36 -11.34 -7.13 -0.84
C THR A 36 -10.47 -5.97 -1.31
N GLU A 37 -10.82 -5.39 -2.45
CA GLU A 37 -10.19 -4.20 -2.97
C GLU A 37 -11.25 -3.12 -3.20
N HIS A 38 -10.96 -1.91 -2.75
CA HIS A 38 -11.81 -0.74 -2.96
C HIS A 38 -10.98 0.35 -3.59
N GLU A 39 -11.34 0.74 -4.80
CA GLU A 39 -10.70 1.83 -5.54
C GLU A 39 -11.58 3.07 -5.52
N LYS A 40 -10.99 4.21 -5.17
CA LYS A 40 -11.72 5.47 -5.04
C LYS A 40 -10.89 6.65 -5.51
N PHE A 41 -11.54 7.60 -6.15
CA PHE A 41 -10.97 8.92 -6.39
C PHE A 41 -11.44 9.89 -5.31
N ALA A 42 -10.50 10.65 -4.74
CA ALA A 42 -10.82 11.73 -3.84
C ALA A 42 -10.99 13.05 -4.63
N TYR A 43 -11.98 13.84 -4.26
CA TYR A 43 -12.24 15.13 -4.90
C TYR A 43 -12.71 16.17 -3.87
N ASP A 44 -12.48 17.44 -4.20
CA ASP A 44 -12.93 18.55 -3.39
C ASP A 44 -14.45 18.74 -3.56
N LEU A 45 -15.18 18.77 -2.44
CA LEU A 45 -16.65 18.87 -2.47
C LEU A 45 -17.17 20.22 -2.98
N LYS A 46 -16.36 21.27 -2.91
CA LYS A 46 -16.76 22.61 -3.36
C LYS A 46 -16.55 22.80 -4.85
N THR A 47 -15.42 22.30 -5.36
CA THR A 47 -15.02 22.50 -6.75
C THR A 47 -15.33 21.31 -7.65
N LEU A 48 -15.60 20.13 -7.07
CA LEU A 48 -15.77 18.83 -7.72
C LEU A 48 -14.56 18.43 -8.59
N ARG A 49 -13.38 18.93 -8.24
CA ARG A 49 -12.13 18.59 -8.90
C ARG A 49 -11.38 17.52 -8.12
N PRO A 50 -10.63 16.63 -8.79
CA PRO A 50 -9.75 15.68 -8.12
C PRO A 50 -8.78 16.40 -7.18
N LEU A 51 -8.46 15.77 -6.05
CA LEU A 51 -7.44 16.29 -5.14
C LEU A 51 -6.06 16.19 -5.79
N THR A 52 -5.28 17.26 -5.61
CA THR A 52 -3.84 17.22 -5.87
C THR A 52 -3.11 16.57 -4.70
N TYR A 53 -1.86 16.17 -4.90
CA TYR A 53 -1.10 15.55 -3.82
C TYR A 53 -0.84 16.51 -2.66
N ASP A 54 -0.35 17.73 -2.94
CA ASP A 54 0.02 18.75 -1.94
C ASP A 54 -1.05 19.82 -1.69
N GLY A 55 -2.29 19.58 -2.07
CA GLY A 55 -3.37 20.55 -1.87
C GLY A 55 -3.91 20.63 -0.44
N GLU A 56 -4.73 21.65 -0.17
CA GLU A 56 -5.59 21.74 1.02
C GLU A 56 -7.07 21.93 0.57
N PRO A 57 -7.87 20.87 0.53
CA PRO A 57 -7.55 19.48 0.83
C PRO A 57 -6.63 18.83 -0.22
N GLY A 58 -5.82 17.84 0.23
CA GLY A 58 -4.89 17.12 -0.60
C GLY A 58 -4.75 15.65 -0.24
N VAL A 59 -4.19 14.86 -1.15
CA VAL A 59 -3.97 13.42 -0.94
C VAL A 59 -3.00 13.18 0.21
N ARG A 60 -1.89 13.90 0.29
CA ARG A 60 -0.94 13.82 1.42
C ARG A 60 -1.65 14.04 2.75
N GLN A 61 -2.39 15.11 2.87
CA GLN A 61 -3.13 15.46 4.08
C GLN A 61 -4.12 14.36 4.48
N MET A 62 -4.80 13.77 3.52
CA MET A 62 -5.73 12.67 3.78
C MET A 62 -5.01 11.41 4.25
N LEU A 63 -3.91 11.02 3.61
CA LEU A 63 -3.11 9.86 4.03
C LEU A 63 -2.53 10.08 5.44
N ASP A 64 -1.99 11.26 5.72
CA ASP A 64 -1.47 11.61 7.05
C ASP A 64 -2.57 11.54 8.13
N ALA A 65 -3.77 12.01 7.81
CA ALA A 65 -4.90 11.95 8.73
C ALA A 65 -5.36 10.53 9.06
N LEU A 66 -5.20 9.60 8.12
CA LEU A 66 -5.56 8.19 8.33
C LEU A 66 -4.63 7.46 9.29
N THR A 67 -3.42 7.97 9.53
CA THR A 67 -2.47 7.37 10.49
C THR A 67 -3.05 7.26 11.91
N ARG A 68 -3.97 8.14 12.30
CA ARG A 68 -4.67 8.08 13.59
C ARG A 68 -5.50 6.80 13.79
N PHE A 69 -5.78 6.07 12.73
CA PHE A 69 -6.51 4.79 12.78
C PHE A 69 -5.59 3.57 12.78
N GLY A 70 -4.31 3.76 13.15
CA GLY A 70 -3.34 2.67 13.27
C GLY A 70 -2.67 2.29 11.96
N TRP A 71 -2.76 3.13 10.93
CA TRP A 71 -2.01 2.95 9.69
C TRP A 71 -0.58 3.47 9.84
N THR A 72 0.37 2.74 9.28
CA THR A 72 1.78 3.13 9.21
C THR A 72 2.10 3.67 7.83
N PRO A 73 2.66 4.89 7.71
CA PRO A 73 2.98 5.46 6.40
C PRO A 73 4.14 4.72 5.73
N VAL A 74 4.01 4.53 4.43
CA VAL A 74 5.06 4.09 3.53
C VAL A 74 5.53 5.32 2.74
N LEU A 75 6.82 5.61 2.80
CA LEU A 75 7.39 6.83 2.23
C LEU A 75 8.26 6.52 1.00
N GLU A 76 8.18 7.38 0.02
CA GLU A 76 9.10 7.44 -1.10
C GLU A 76 9.68 8.86 -1.18
N ASN A 77 10.99 9.00 -1.07
CA ASN A 77 11.67 10.31 -1.03
C ASN A 77 11.05 11.30 -0.03
N GLY A 78 10.65 10.80 1.15
CA GLY A 78 10.01 11.61 2.19
C GLY A 78 8.54 11.94 1.96
N ASN A 79 7.93 11.44 0.89
CA ASN A 79 6.53 11.63 0.58
C ASN A 79 5.72 10.36 0.90
N VAL A 80 4.60 10.50 1.57
CA VAL A 80 3.71 9.37 1.84
C VAL A 80 3.03 8.93 0.54
N ILE A 81 3.21 7.66 0.19
CA ILE A 81 2.62 7.08 -1.03
C ILE A 81 1.67 5.92 -0.74
N ALA A 82 1.71 5.40 0.48
CA ALA A 82 0.84 4.34 0.92
C ALA A 82 0.78 4.28 2.43
N LEU A 83 -0.17 3.53 2.93
CA LEU A 83 -0.31 3.19 4.33
C LEU A 83 -0.40 1.67 4.45
N SER A 84 0.15 1.10 5.51
CA SER A 84 0.14 -0.35 5.73
C SER A 84 -0.24 -0.71 7.16
N LYS A 85 -0.69 -1.95 7.36
CA LYS A 85 -0.91 -2.56 8.66
C LYS A 85 -0.21 -3.91 8.78
N PRO A 86 0.01 -4.43 10.01
CA PRO A 86 0.64 -5.74 10.22
C PRO A 86 -0.12 -6.92 9.61
N ASP A 87 -1.42 -6.80 9.43
CA ASP A 87 -2.29 -7.82 8.82
C ASP A 87 -2.19 -7.87 7.28
N ARG A 88 -1.28 -7.08 6.69
CA ARG A 88 -1.02 -6.90 5.27
C ARG A 88 -2.06 -6.05 4.53
N SER A 89 -3.06 -5.52 5.21
CA SER A 89 -3.92 -4.53 4.57
C SER A 89 -3.13 -3.26 4.24
N SER A 90 -3.52 -2.61 3.16
CA SER A 90 -2.86 -1.41 2.66
C SER A 90 -3.84 -0.40 2.08
N ILE A 91 -3.43 0.86 2.12
CA ILE A 91 -4.04 1.92 1.31
C ILE A 91 -2.92 2.46 0.45
N SER A 92 -3.01 2.31 -0.87
CA SER A 92 -1.98 2.76 -1.80
C SER A 92 -2.46 3.90 -2.68
N LEU A 93 -1.54 4.79 -3.01
CA LEU A 93 -1.76 5.82 -4.02
C LEU A 93 -1.42 5.23 -5.38
N GLU A 94 -2.44 5.12 -6.22
CA GLU A 94 -2.36 4.57 -7.55
C GLU A 94 -2.27 5.68 -8.61
N PRO A 95 -2.00 5.36 -9.89
CA PRO A 95 -1.95 6.34 -10.96
C PRO A 95 -3.20 7.23 -11.01
N ALA A 96 -3.01 8.48 -11.43
CA ALA A 96 -4.05 9.51 -11.49
C ALA A 96 -4.70 9.88 -10.14
N GLY A 97 -4.02 9.61 -9.02
CA GLY A 97 -4.51 9.95 -7.69
C GLY A 97 -5.62 9.05 -7.17
N GLN A 98 -5.81 7.88 -7.76
CA GLN A 98 -6.70 6.85 -7.24
C GLN A 98 -6.14 6.29 -5.95
N LEU A 99 -7.00 5.97 -5.01
CA LEU A 99 -6.65 5.33 -3.74
C LEU A 99 -7.25 3.94 -3.70
N GLU A 100 -6.42 2.95 -3.41
CA GLU A 100 -6.82 1.56 -3.31
C GLU A 100 -6.69 1.07 -1.87
N LEU A 101 -7.78 0.58 -1.31
CA LEU A 101 -7.79 -0.16 -0.06
C LEU A 101 -7.78 -1.65 -0.39
N SER A 102 -6.70 -2.33 -0.04
CA SER A 102 -6.55 -3.78 -0.15
C SER A 102 -6.53 -4.43 1.23
N GLY A 103 -7.29 -5.53 1.41
CA GLY A 103 -7.41 -6.24 2.68
C GLY A 103 -7.61 -7.73 2.55
#